data_f0d775c66172c2ab0b376d243934d865
#
_entry.id   f0d775c66172c2ab0b376d243934d865
#
_cell.length_a   1.000
_cell.length_b   1.000
_cell.length_c   1.000
_cell.angle_alpha   90.00
_cell.angle_beta   90.00
_cell.angle_gamma   90.00
#
_symmetry.space_group_name_H-M   'P 1'
#
loop_
_entity.id
_entity.type
_entity.pdbx_description
1 polymer ?
#
loop_
_entity_poly.entity_id
_entity_poly.type
_entity_poly.pdbx_seq_one_letter_code
_entity_poly.pdbx_strand_id
1 'polypeptide(L)'
;MDLIDSHAHVDVSDFDADREAMLGRAQAAGVGTLLAIGNGPEIEKLGAAVPYAERYEWIYAAAGIHPHEARHATEAHYAELDRLARLPKLIAWGEIGLDYHYDHSPRDVQASVFHHQLDQARAAKRPVIIHCREAWPDCLRILDEAWRSSGLGGIFHCFTGTEGEALSGIDMGFLVSFAGNVTYPKAQNLRDVAGLLPLDKLLIETDSPFLAPQPHRGRRNEPAYVTEVARTIGNVRNLPAEEIAGVTAENFRRLFGISHSRTRSGAVPEEHHLTSDREGNL
;
A
#
# COMPACT_ATOMS: atom_id res chain seq x y z
N MET A 1 -16.29 -2.56 8.99
CA MET A 1 -15.68 -2.88 7.69
C MET A 1 -14.23 -3.24 7.96
N ASP A 2 -13.66 -4.28 7.36
CA ASP A 2 -12.24 -4.64 7.51
C ASP A 2 -11.49 -4.11 6.27
N LEU A 3 -11.17 -2.84 6.29
CA LEU A 3 -10.50 -2.15 5.19
C LEU A 3 -8.99 -2.28 5.28
N ILE A 4 -8.34 -2.39 4.14
CA ILE A 4 -6.89 -2.18 4.00
C ILE A 4 -6.66 -1.00 3.07
N ASP A 5 -5.71 -0.13 3.43
CA ASP A 5 -5.11 0.82 2.52
C ASP A 5 -3.74 0.26 2.09
N SER A 6 -3.66 -0.24 0.86
CA SER A 6 -2.45 -0.93 0.39
C SER A 6 -1.31 0.01 -0.04
N HIS A 7 -1.53 1.34 -0.02
CA HIS A 7 -0.52 2.33 -0.38
C HIS A 7 -0.86 3.74 0.12
N ALA A 8 -0.08 4.26 1.06
CA ALA A 8 -0.24 5.63 1.56
C ALA A 8 1.10 6.21 2.03
N HIS A 9 1.35 7.50 1.75
CA HIS A 9 2.54 8.24 2.20
C HIS A 9 2.23 9.00 3.50
N VAL A 10 2.17 8.30 4.61
CA VAL A 10 1.79 8.90 5.91
C VAL A 10 2.91 9.71 6.58
N ASP A 11 4.13 9.58 6.08
CA ASP A 11 5.34 10.25 6.58
C ASP A 11 5.54 11.67 6.05
N VAL A 12 4.86 12.04 4.96
CA VAL A 12 5.07 13.34 4.29
C VAL A 12 4.58 14.53 5.12
N SER A 13 5.18 15.69 4.85
CA SER A 13 4.92 16.94 5.58
C SER A 13 3.48 17.45 5.50
N ASP A 14 2.74 17.05 4.46
CA ASP A 14 1.31 17.35 4.32
C ASP A 14 0.48 16.96 5.53
N PHE A 15 0.93 15.97 6.29
CA PHE A 15 0.26 15.49 7.49
C PHE A 15 0.84 16.01 8.81
N ASP A 16 1.91 16.81 8.81
CA ASP A 16 2.61 17.23 10.04
C ASP A 16 1.68 17.87 11.06
N ALA A 17 0.71 18.67 10.60
CA ALA A 17 -0.21 19.39 11.48
C ALA A 17 -1.23 18.49 12.20
N ASP A 18 -1.59 17.31 11.63
CA ASP A 18 -2.70 16.49 12.15
C ASP A 18 -2.51 14.97 11.94
N ARG A 19 -1.29 14.51 11.76
CA ARG A 19 -0.99 13.09 11.41
C ARG A 19 -1.64 12.09 12.38
N GLU A 20 -1.53 12.30 13.69
CA GLU A 20 -2.16 11.42 14.67
C GLU A 20 -3.70 11.41 14.54
N ALA A 21 -4.29 12.57 14.33
CA ALA A 21 -5.74 12.69 14.13
C ALA A 21 -6.16 12.04 12.80
N MET A 22 -5.36 12.17 11.75
CA MET A 22 -5.57 11.53 10.45
C MET A 22 -5.54 10.00 10.58
N LEU A 23 -4.54 9.43 11.28
CA LEU A 23 -4.47 7.99 11.55
C LEU A 23 -5.67 7.52 12.39
N GLY A 24 -6.10 8.32 13.37
CA GLY A 24 -7.32 8.04 14.15
C GLY A 24 -8.59 8.02 13.29
N ARG A 25 -8.72 8.94 12.31
CA ARG A 25 -9.83 8.92 11.36
C ARG A 25 -9.82 7.68 10.46
N ALA A 26 -8.62 7.24 10.04
CA ALA A 26 -8.47 6.01 9.26
C ALA A 26 -9.00 4.79 10.03
N GLN A 27 -8.60 4.62 11.28
CA GLN A 27 -9.12 3.53 12.14
C GLN A 27 -10.62 3.64 12.38
N ALA A 28 -11.14 4.85 12.65
CA ALA A 28 -12.57 5.09 12.83
C ALA A 28 -13.38 4.76 11.55
N ALA A 29 -12.79 4.93 10.36
CA ALA A 29 -13.39 4.53 9.09
C ALA A 29 -13.35 3.01 8.85
N GLY A 30 -12.61 2.26 9.68
CA GLY A 30 -12.48 0.81 9.60
C GLY A 30 -11.22 0.33 8.87
N VAL A 31 -10.21 1.19 8.66
CA VAL A 31 -8.90 0.77 8.15
C VAL A 31 -8.18 -0.02 9.23
N GLY A 32 -8.15 -1.34 9.08
CA GLY A 32 -7.52 -2.26 10.02
C GLY A 32 -6.07 -2.60 9.68
N THR A 33 -5.62 -2.28 8.47
CA THR A 33 -4.22 -2.44 8.03
C THR A 33 -3.87 -1.35 7.02
N LEU A 34 -2.65 -0.80 7.13
CA LEU A 34 -2.12 0.21 6.22
C LEU A 34 -0.69 -0.14 5.83
N LEU A 35 -0.38 -0.06 4.54
CA LEU A 35 0.99 -0.11 4.03
C LEU A 35 1.49 1.32 3.80
N ALA A 36 2.38 1.77 4.67
CA ALA A 36 3.03 3.07 4.58
C ALA A 36 4.26 2.97 3.67
N ILE A 37 4.35 3.88 2.71
CA ILE A 37 5.42 3.91 1.71
C ILE A 37 6.44 4.96 2.11
N GLY A 38 7.65 4.51 2.44
CA GLY A 38 8.71 5.36 2.97
C GLY A 38 9.74 5.77 1.92
N ASN A 39 9.28 6.16 0.76
CA ASN A 39 10.10 6.75 -0.28
C ASN A 39 9.79 8.24 -0.46
N GLY A 40 9.64 8.96 0.63
CA GLY A 40 9.29 10.39 0.63
C GLY A 40 9.91 11.21 -0.53
N PRO A 41 9.66 12.50 -0.64
CA PRO A 41 10.10 13.30 -1.78
C PRO A 41 11.63 13.40 -1.90
N GLU A 42 12.38 12.80 -0.97
CA GLU A 42 13.83 12.88 -0.88
C GLU A 42 14.39 11.46 -0.71
N ILE A 43 15.33 11.08 -1.58
CA ILE A 43 15.96 9.74 -1.55
C ILE A 43 16.63 9.43 -0.20
N GLU A 44 17.02 10.44 0.56
CA GLU A 44 17.60 10.30 1.90
C GLU A 44 16.59 9.80 2.94
N LYS A 45 15.29 9.80 2.61
CA LYS A 45 14.19 9.41 3.51
C LYS A 45 13.61 8.02 3.24
N LEU A 46 14.40 7.10 2.68
CA LEU A 46 13.96 5.74 2.32
C LEU A 46 13.24 4.99 3.45
N GLY A 47 13.64 5.23 4.69
CA GLY A 47 13.06 4.60 5.87
C GLY A 47 11.97 5.40 6.60
N ALA A 48 11.45 6.49 6.02
CA ALA A 48 10.59 7.44 6.72
C ALA A 48 9.27 6.83 7.23
N ALA A 49 8.76 5.78 6.59
CA ALA A 49 7.57 5.05 7.05
C ALA A 49 7.82 4.10 8.23
N VAL A 50 9.08 3.70 8.46
CA VAL A 50 9.42 2.68 9.47
C VAL A 50 9.00 3.08 10.89
N PRO A 51 9.22 4.32 11.38
CA PRO A 51 8.81 4.72 12.73
C PRO A 51 7.31 4.55 12.97
N TYR A 52 6.48 4.75 11.95
CA TYR A 52 5.02 4.56 12.06
C TYR A 52 4.67 3.06 12.12
N ALA A 53 5.34 2.24 11.32
CA ALA A 53 5.15 0.80 11.37
C ALA A 53 5.59 0.21 12.72
N GLU A 54 6.66 0.71 13.33
CA GLU A 54 7.11 0.28 14.65
C GLU A 54 6.16 0.72 15.77
N ARG A 55 5.58 1.93 15.64
CA ARG A 55 4.70 2.51 16.66
C ARG A 55 3.28 1.93 16.64
N TYR A 56 2.76 1.58 15.45
CA TYR A 56 1.37 1.12 15.30
C TYR A 56 1.32 -0.33 14.81
N GLU A 57 0.63 -1.21 15.52
CA GLU A 57 0.52 -2.63 15.17
C GLU A 57 -0.11 -2.86 13.78
N TRP A 58 -1.05 -2.01 13.40
CA TRP A 58 -1.82 -2.10 12.15
C TRP A 58 -1.12 -1.46 10.94
N ILE A 59 0.03 -0.79 11.14
CA ILE A 59 0.82 -0.19 10.06
C ILE A 59 2.02 -1.08 9.74
N TYR A 60 2.25 -1.31 8.46
CA TYR A 60 3.42 -1.93 7.87
C TYR A 60 4.14 -0.92 6.99
N ALA A 61 5.38 -1.19 6.62
CA ALA A 61 6.17 -0.30 5.80
C ALA A 61 6.67 -0.97 4.52
N ALA A 62 6.88 -0.17 3.50
CA ALA A 62 7.68 -0.47 2.33
C ALA A 62 8.78 0.59 2.16
N ALA A 63 9.87 0.24 1.51
CA ALA A 63 10.95 1.16 1.16
C ALA A 63 11.53 0.79 -0.21
N GLY A 64 11.89 1.81 -1.00
CA GLY A 64 12.46 1.66 -2.32
C GLY A 64 12.88 3.00 -2.90
N ILE A 65 13.63 2.99 -4.00
CA ILE A 65 13.99 4.19 -4.75
C ILE A 65 12.98 4.37 -5.87
N HIS A 66 12.14 5.40 -5.75
CA HIS A 66 11.15 5.76 -6.75
C HIS A 66 11.81 6.11 -8.09
N PRO A 67 11.21 5.83 -9.25
CA PRO A 67 11.80 6.14 -10.56
C PRO A 67 12.14 7.62 -10.75
N HIS A 68 11.45 8.54 -10.10
CA HIS A 68 11.79 9.97 -10.14
C HIS A 68 13.19 10.25 -9.56
N GLU A 69 13.60 9.50 -8.54
CA GLU A 69 14.87 9.66 -7.83
C GLU A 69 15.98 8.74 -8.33
N ALA A 70 15.72 7.93 -9.36
CA ALA A 70 16.65 6.93 -9.86
C ALA A 70 18.05 7.51 -10.19
N ARG A 71 18.13 8.74 -10.74
CA ARG A 71 19.41 9.42 -11.04
C ARG A 71 20.27 9.75 -9.81
N HIS A 72 19.67 9.74 -8.62
CA HIS A 72 20.32 10.02 -7.34
C HIS A 72 20.70 8.76 -6.58
N ALA A 73 20.39 7.57 -7.11
CA ALA A 73 20.71 6.30 -6.49
C ALA A 73 22.23 6.11 -6.34
N THR A 74 22.66 5.64 -5.17
CA THR A 74 24.06 5.34 -4.84
C THR A 74 24.14 4.01 -4.09
N GLU A 75 25.34 3.43 -4.00
CA GLU A 75 25.59 2.23 -3.18
C GLU A 75 25.16 2.39 -1.71
N ALA A 76 25.26 3.61 -1.16
CA ALA A 76 24.81 3.87 0.20
C ALA A 76 23.28 3.72 0.34
N HIS A 77 22.51 4.13 -0.66
CA HIS A 77 21.06 3.95 -0.67
C HIS A 77 20.65 2.47 -0.79
N TYR A 78 21.34 1.71 -1.62
CA TYR A 78 21.10 0.27 -1.73
C TYR A 78 21.47 -0.47 -0.44
N ALA A 79 22.59 -0.10 0.21
CA ALA A 79 22.97 -0.66 1.51
C ALA A 79 21.95 -0.33 2.60
N GLU A 80 21.36 0.87 2.57
CA GLU A 80 20.30 1.27 3.50
C GLU A 80 19.01 0.45 3.26
N LEU A 81 18.60 0.24 2.00
CA LEU A 81 17.47 -0.62 1.67
C LEU A 81 17.67 -2.05 2.17
N ASP A 82 18.88 -2.63 2.00
CA ASP A 82 19.21 -3.94 2.52
C ASP A 82 19.12 -4.00 4.06
N ARG A 83 19.51 -2.92 4.75
CA ARG A 83 19.34 -2.79 6.20
C ARG A 83 17.88 -2.74 6.60
N LEU A 84 17.10 -1.90 5.93
CA LEU A 84 15.66 -1.71 6.19
C LEU A 84 14.87 -3.01 5.94
N ALA A 85 15.20 -3.76 4.89
CA ALA A 85 14.53 -5.01 4.54
C ALA A 85 14.61 -6.11 5.61
N ARG A 86 15.52 -5.97 6.59
CA ARG A 86 15.64 -6.88 7.74
C ARG A 86 14.64 -6.58 8.86
N LEU A 87 13.99 -5.43 8.82
CA LEU A 87 13.01 -5.03 9.84
C LEU A 87 11.71 -5.84 9.65
N PRO A 88 11.15 -6.39 10.74
CA PRO A 88 9.97 -7.27 10.64
C PRO A 88 8.74 -6.59 10.04
N LYS A 89 8.59 -5.29 10.25
CA LYS A 89 7.45 -4.50 9.79
C LYS A 89 7.63 -3.94 8.38
N LEU A 90 8.83 -4.05 7.78
CA LEU A 90 9.03 -3.72 6.38
C LEU A 90 8.72 -4.98 5.56
N ILE A 91 7.51 -5.02 4.99
CA ILE A 91 6.96 -6.22 4.35
C ILE A 91 7.07 -6.23 2.83
N ALA A 92 7.37 -5.09 2.22
CA ALA A 92 7.47 -4.92 0.78
C ALA A 92 8.70 -4.11 0.38
N TRP A 93 9.19 -4.33 -0.83
CA TRP A 93 10.22 -3.52 -1.46
C TRP A 93 9.56 -2.56 -2.47
N GLY A 94 9.58 -1.29 -2.21
CA GLY A 94 8.91 -0.31 -3.06
C GLY A 94 8.64 1.02 -2.34
N GLU A 95 8.32 1.98 -3.10
CA GLU A 95 7.82 2.00 -4.47
C GLU A 95 8.99 2.03 -5.46
N ILE A 96 8.98 1.14 -6.46
CA ILE A 96 10.00 1.03 -7.51
C ILE A 96 9.33 0.90 -8.88
N GLY A 97 10.05 1.12 -9.97
CA GLY A 97 9.50 0.93 -11.31
C GLY A 97 9.90 2.01 -12.31
N LEU A 98 8.94 2.42 -13.16
CA LEU A 98 9.20 3.33 -14.29
C LEU A 98 8.13 4.43 -14.38
N ASP A 99 8.57 5.67 -14.66
CA ASP A 99 7.71 6.81 -14.95
C ASP A 99 8.21 7.55 -16.21
N TYR A 100 7.50 7.37 -17.32
CA TYR A 100 7.81 8.02 -18.59
C TYR A 100 6.95 9.26 -18.84
N HIS A 101 6.08 9.58 -17.91
CA HIS A 101 5.26 10.78 -17.97
C HIS A 101 6.03 12.02 -17.49
N TYR A 102 6.66 11.93 -16.32
CA TYR A 102 7.43 13.04 -15.76
C TYR A 102 8.89 13.05 -16.22
N ASP A 103 9.48 11.89 -16.53
CA ASP A 103 10.87 11.74 -16.99
C ASP A 103 11.90 12.49 -16.09
N HIS A 104 11.67 12.52 -14.76
CA HIS A 104 12.58 13.20 -13.83
C HIS A 104 13.97 12.57 -13.79
N SER A 105 14.08 11.28 -14.03
CA SER A 105 15.35 10.58 -14.26
C SER A 105 15.38 10.00 -15.68
N PRO A 106 16.56 9.90 -16.34
CA PRO A 106 16.64 9.25 -17.65
C PRO A 106 16.09 7.82 -17.63
N ARG A 107 15.40 7.41 -18.70
CA ARG A 107 14.69 6.11 -18.76
C ARG A 107 15.61 4.89 -18.62
N ASP A 108 16.81 4.96 -19.18
CA ASP A 108 17.84 3.93 -19.03
C ASP A 108 18.33 3.83 -17.58
N VAL A 109 18.47 4.95 -16.89
CA VAL A 109 18.81 4.99 -15.46
C VAL A 109 17.66 4.43 -14.62
N GLN A 110 16.40 4.81 -14.91
CA GLN A 110 15.22 4.23 -14.24
C GLN A 110 15.21 2.71 -14.38
N ALA A 111 15.43 2.19 -15.60
CA ALA A 111 15.46 0.75 -15.86
C ALA A 111 16.59 0.04 -15.11
N SER A 112 17.80 0.64 -15.09
CA SER A 112 18.95 0.09 -14.36
C SER A 112 18.70 0.00 -12.86
N VAL A 113 18.19 1.08 -12.25
CA VAL A 113 17.85 1.13 -10.82
C VAL A 113 16.69 0.18 -10.48
N PHE A 114 15.72 0.04 -11.38
CA PHE A 114 14.63 -0.92 -11.24
C PHE A 114 15.16 -2.36 -11.20
N HIS A 115 16.00 -2.77 -12.16
CA HIS A 115 16.65 -4.09 -12.16
C HIS A 115 17.43 -4.35 -10.87
N HIS A 116 18.26 -3.39 -10.44
CA HIS A 116 19.06 -3.54 -9.22
C HIS A 116 18.17 -3.81 -8.00
N GLN A 117 17.10 -3.04 -7.85
CA GLN A 117 16.16 -3.20 -6.73
C GLN A 117 15.34 -4.49 -6.81
N LEU A 118 15.01 -5.01 -8.00
CA LEU A 118 14.40 -6.32 -8.15
C LEU A 118 15.32 -7.44 -7.64
N ASP A 119 16.63 -7.34 -7.90
CA ASP A 119 17.62 -8.30 -7.40
C ASP A 119 17.73 -8.25 -5.87
N GLN A 120 17.77 -7.04 -5.27
CA GLN A 120 17.78 -6.88 -3.81
C GLN A 120 16.48 -7.40 -3.17
N ALA A 121 15.32 -7.05 -3.74
CA ALA A 121 14.02 -7.52 -3.26
C ALA A 121 13.93 -9.06 -3.27
N ARG A 122 14.45 -9.69 -4.35
CA ARG A 122 14.54 -11.15 -4.47
C ARG A 122 15.44 -11.73 -3.38
N ALA A 123 16.62 -11.16 -3.15
CA ALA A 123 17.54 -11.59 -2.09
C ALA A 123 16.92 -11.46 -0.70
N ALA A 124 16.16 -10.40 -0.46
CA ALA A 124 15.44 -10.13 0.79
C ALA A 124 14.13 -10.94 0.91
N LYS A 125 13.70 -11.63 -0.14
CA LYS A 125 12.41 -12.36 -0.23
C LYS A 125 11.21 -11.45 0.09
N ARG A 126 11.19 -10.25 -0.46
CA ARG A 126 10.11 -9.28 -0.28
C ARG A 126 9.33 -9.12 -1.57
N PRO A 127 7.98 -9.20 -1.55
CA PRO A 127 7.15 -8.76 -2.67
C PRO A 127 7.44 -7.30 -3.02
N VAL A 128 7.18 -6.90 -4.27
CA VAL A 128 7.49 -5.54 -4.74
C VAL A 128 6.23 -4.70 -4.92
N ILE A 129 6.36 -3.38 -4.71
CA ILE A 129 5.34 -2.39 -5.03
C ILE A 129 5.80 -1.63 -6.27
N ILE A 130 5.03 -1.73 -7.35
CA ILE A 130 5.42 -1.22 -8.65
C ILE A 130 4.68 0.06 -8.99
N HIS A 131 5.45 1.11 -9.23
CA HIS A 131 5.03 2.31 -9.93
C HIS A 131 5.19 2.10 -11.44
N CYS A 132 4.14 2.32 -12.20
CA CYS A 132 4.23 2.30 -13.66
C CYS A 132 3.34 3.36 -14.27
N ARG A 133 3.94 4.36 -14.90
CA ARG A 133 3.21 5.43 -15.55
C ARG A 133 3.71 5.66 -16.97
N GLU A 134 2.83 5.42 -17.96
CA GLU A 134 3.13 5.51 -19.39
C GLU A 134 4.35 4.65 -19.83
N ALA A 135 4.65 3.56 -19.07
CA ALA A 135 5.83 2.72 -19.25
C ALA A 135 5.52 1.21 -19.25
N TRP A 136 4.24 0.83 -19.43
CA TRP A 136 3.78 -0.56 -19.27
C TRP A 136 4.56 -1.58 -20.11
N PRO A 137 4.88 -1.35 -21.42
CA PRO A 137 5.61 -2.33 -22.21
C PRO A 137 6.98 -2.67 -21.63
N ASP A 138 7.76 -1.67 -21.22
CA ASP A 138 9.07 -1.88 -20.62
C ASP A 138 8.97 -2.44 -19.20
N CYS A 139 8.02 -1.97 -18.41
CA CYS A 139 7.79 -2.45 -17.05
C CYS A 139 7.46 -3.95 -17.05
N LEU A 140 6.51 -4.38 -17.87
CA LEU A 140 6.11 -5.79 -17.98
C LEU A 140 7.25 -6.65 -18.52
N ARG A 141 8.00 -6.18 -19.51
CA ARG A 141 9.17 -6.90 -20.05
C ARG A 141 10.22 -7.11 -18.95
N ILE A 142 10.57 -6.07 -18.19
CA ILE A 142 11.57 -6.16 -17.10
C ILE A 142 11.07 -7.12 -16.02
N LEU A 143 9.79 -7.06 -15.64
CA LEU A 143 9.23 -7.96 -14.64
C LEU A 143 9.18 -9.42 -15.13
N ASP A 144 8.87 -9.65 -16.41
CA ASP A 144 8.89 -10.99 -16.97
C ASP A 144 10.30 -11.60 -16.98
N GLU A 145 11.29 -10.83 -17.41
CA GLU A 145 12.70 -11.24 -17.48
C GLU A 145 13.35 -11.41 -16.11
N ALA A 146 13.13 -10.44 -15.20
CA ALA A 146 13.90 -10.34 -13.97
C ALA A 146 13.14 -10.75 -12.69
N TRP A 147 11.79 -10.81 -12.71
CA TRP A 147 11.02 -11.00 -11.47
C TRP A 147 10.12 -12.24 -11.46
N ARG A 148 9.52 -12.62 -12.58
CA ARG A 148 8.57 -13.76 -12.67
C ARG A 148 9.10 -15.02 -11.98
N SER A 149 10.37 -15.36 -12.19
CA SER A 149 11.00 -16.54 -11.62
C SER A 149 11.17 -16.52 -10.10
N SER A 150 10.99 -15.38 -9.45
CA SER A 150 11.06 -15.25 -7.99
C SER A 150 9.89 -15.93 -7.28
N GLY A 151 8.71 -15.98 -7.92
CA GLY A 151 7.47 -16.45 -7.34
C GLY A 151 6.93 -15.58 -6.19
N LEU A 152 7.53 -14.42 -5.91
CA LEU A 152 7.17 -13.55 -4.79
C LEU A 152 5.96 -12.65 -5.08
N GLY A 153 5.67 -12.39 -6.38
CA GLY A 153 4.60 -11.49 -6.78
C GLY A 153 4.84 -10.05 -6.35
N GLY A 154 3.77 -9.27 -6.25
CA GLY A 154 3.83 -7.85 -5.87
C GLY A 154 2.50 -7.15 -6.05
N ILE A 155 2.53 -5.82 -6.05
CA ILE A 155 1.37 -4.95 -6.26
C ILE A 155 1.69 -3.99 -7.40
N PHE A 156 0.85 -3.92 -8.41
CA PHE A 156 0.76 -2.75 -9.27
C PHE A 156 -0.07 -1.70 -8.55
N HIS A 157 0.62 -0.75 -7.92
CA HIS A 157 -0.01 0.33 -7.20
C HIS A 157 -0.63 1.35 -8.18
N CYS A 158 -1.68 2.04 -7.75
CA CYS A 158 -2.35 3.11 -8.51
C CYS A 158 -2.53 2.78 -10.00
N PHE A 159 -3.04 1.57 -10.28
CA PHE A 159 -3.06 1.02 -11.63
C PHE A 159 -3.83 1.92 -12.61
N THR A 160 -3.16 2.23 -13.73
CA THR A 160 -3.72 3.06 -14.81
C THR A 160 -3.61 2.41 -16.21
N GLY A 161 -3.21 1.15 -16.26
CA GLY A 161 -3.05 0.40 -17.49
C GLY A 161 -4.36 -0.14 -18.06
N THR A 162 -4.22 -0.97 -19.09
CA THR A 162 -5.29 -1.70 -19.76
C THR A 162 -5.56 -3.05 -19.09
N GLU A 163 -6.69 -3.68 -19.43
CA GLU A 163 -7.00 -5.05 -18.99
C GLU A 163 -5.87 -6.05 -19.34
N GLY A 164 -5.32 -5.97 -20.58
CA GLY A 164 -4.24 -6.86 -21.02
C GLY A 164 -2.98 -6.70 -20.18
N GLU A 165 -2.61 -5.47 -19.81
CA GLU A 165 -1.47 -5.19 -18.92
C GLU A 165 -1.72 -5.71 -17.51
N ALA A 166 -2.93 -5.55 -16.99
CA ALA A 166 -3.32 -6.10 -15.70
C ALA A 166 -3.24 -7.63 -15.67
N LEU A 167 -3.80 -8.30 -16.69
CA LEU A 167 -3.77 -9.77 -16.81
C LEU A 167 -2.35 -10.29 -16.95
N SER A 168 -1.48 -9.60 -17.70
CA SER A 168 -0.06 -9.96 -17.81
C SER A 168 0.64 -9.90 -16.45
N GLY A 169 0.35 -8.91 -15.64
CA GLY A 169 0.88 -8.81 -14.27
C GLY A 169 0.31 -9.91 -13.36
N ILE A 170 -0.98 -10.18 -13.44
CA ILE A 170 -1.64 -11.23 -12.65
C ILE A 170 -1.01 -12.61 -12.94
N ASP A 171 -0.66 -12.88 -14.20
CA ASP A 171 0.04 -14.11 -14.59
C ASP A 171 1.45 -14.21 -13.99
N MET A 172 2.08 -13.09 -13.68
CA MET A 172 3.35 -13.02 -12.94
C MET A 172 3.19 -13.02 -11.42
N GLY A 173 1.96 -13.16 -10.89
CA GLY A 173 1.66 -13.21 -9.46
C GLY A 173 1.35 -11.85 -8.80
N PHE A 174 1.13 -10.80 -9.59
CA PHE A 174 0.80 -9.48 -9.06
C PHE A 174 -0.68 -9.33 -8.67
N LEU A 175 -0.93 -8.48 -7.69
CA LEU A 175 -2.23 -7.90 -7.40
C LEU A 175 -2.32 -6.51 -8.05
N VAL A 176 -3.53 -6.10 -8.39
CA VAL A 176 -3.80 -4.81 -9.05
C VAL A 176 -4.56 -3.91 -8.09
N SER A 177 -3.96 -2.79 -7.72
CA SER A 177 -4.53 -1.85 -6.76
C SER A 177 -5.10 -0.61 -7.44
N PHE A 178 -6.30 -0.21 -7.01
CA PHE A 178 -6.99 0.98 -7.50
C PHE A 178 -7.04 2.06 -6.42
N ALA A 179 -6.65 3.28 -6.80
CA ALA A 179 -6.64 4.46 -5.94
C ALA A 179 -7.88 5.35 -6.16
N GLY A 180 -7.92 6.51 -5.50
CA GLY A 180 -9.02 7.45 -5.58
C GLY A 180 -9.38 7.93 -6.99
N ASN A 181 -8.46 7.84 -7.96
CA ASN A 181 -8.70 8.17 -9.36
C ASN A 181 -9.79 7.31 -10.04
N VAL A 182 -10.03 6.07 -9.59
CA VAL A 182 -11.10 5.22 -10.11
C VAL A 182 -12.50 5.85 -9.93
N THR A 183 -12.64 6.74 -8.92
CA THR A 183 -13.87 7.45 -8.63
C THR A 183 -14.16 8.62 -9.58
N TYR A 184 -13.17 9.03 -10.41
CA TYR A 184 -13.30 10.23 -11.24
C TYR A 184 -14.27 10.01 -12.40
N PRO A 185 -15.06 11.04 -12.77
CA PRO A 185 -16.04 10.90 -13.86
C PRO A 185 -15.42 10.38 -15.17
N LYS A 186 -14.21 10.85 -15.50
CA LYS A 186 -13.52 10.47 -16.74
C LYS A 186 -12.77 9.13 -16.67
N ALA A 187 -12.77 8.44 -15.54
CA ALA A 187 -12.02 7.20 -15.33
C ALA A 187 -12.87 5.93 -15.64
N GLN A 188 -13.72 5.98 -16.69
CA GLN A 188 -14.54 4.82 -17.05
C GLN A 188 -13.69 3.61 -17.40
N ASN A 189 -12.58 3.80 -18.11
CA ASN A 189 -11.63 2.74 -18.45
C ASN A 189 -11.10 2.00 -17.20
N LEU A 190 -10.78 2.71 -16.13
CA LEU A 190 -10.31 2.09 -14.89
C LEU A 190 -11.43 1.29 -14.20
N ARG A 191 -12.65 1.81 -14.23
CA ARG A 191 -13.82 1.08 -13.72
C ARG A 191 -14.11 -0.17 -14.53
N ASP A 192 -13.96 -0.12 -15.84
CA ASP A 192 -14.12 -1.28 -16.72
C ASP A 192 -13.10 -2.36 -16.37
N VAL A 193 -11.82 -2.00 -16.23
CA VAL A 193 -10.76 -2.92 -15.80
C VAL A 193 -11.07 -3.48 -14.40
N ALA A 194 -11.40 -2.64 -13.42
CA ALA A 194 -11.78 -3.07 -12.08
C ALA A 194 -13.01 -4.00 -12.11
N GLY A 195 -13.91 -3.82 -13.06
CA GLY A 195 -15.09 -4.67 -13.31
C GLY A 195 -14.76 -6.06 -13.84
N LEU A 196 -13.69 -6.22 -14.61
CA LEU A 196 -13.35 -7.45 -15.35
C LEU A 196 -12.37 -8.35 -14.58
N LEU A 197 -11.42 -7.78 -13.83
CA LEU A 197 -10.36 -8.56 -13.18
C LEU A 197 -10.92 -9.52 -12.10
N PRO A 198 -10.29 -10.67 -11.85
CA PRO A 198 -10.67 -11.58 -10.77
C PRO A 198 -10.64 -10.87 -9.41
N LEU A 199 -11.68 -11.05 -8.59
CA LEU A 199 -11.79 -10.40 -7.27
C LEU A 199 -10.60 -10.73 -6.35
N ASP A 200 -10.08 -11.95 -6.43
CA ASP A 200 -8.93 -12.41 -5.65
C ASP A 200 -7.58 -11.80 -6.10
N LYS A 201 -7.61 -10.91 -7.09
CA LYS A 201 -6.47 -10.17 -7.63
C LYS A 201 -6.55 -8.67 -7.43
N LEU A 202 -7.64 -8.16 -6.82
CA LEU A 202 -7.84 -6.75 -6.60
C LEU A 202 -7.31 -6.29 -5.24
N LEU A 203 -6.81 -5.05 -5.21
CA LEU A 203 -6.56 -4.26 -4.00
C LEU A 203 -7.18 -2.88 -4.14
N ILE A 204 -7.27 -2.21 -3.01
CA ILE A 204 -7.69 -0.81 -2.90
C ILE A 204 -6.68 -0.04 -2.06
N GLU A 205 -6.51 1.23 -2.40
CA GLU A 205 -5.58 2.14 -1.74
C GLU A 205 -6.06 3.58 -1.83
N THR A 206 -5.39 4.47 -1.12
CA THR A 206 -5.62 5.90 -1.26
C THR A 206 -4.59 6.62 -2.10
N ASP A 207 -3.33 6.21 -2.04
CA ASP A 207 -2.17 6.98 -2.50
C ASP A 207 -2.13 8.37 -1.82
N SER A 208 -2.60 8.44 -0.57
CA SER A 208 -2.67 9.71 0.17
C SER A 208 -1.28 10.27 0.49
N PRO A 209 -1.09 11.59 0.40
CA PRO A 209 -2.06 12.68 0.31
C PRO A 209 -2.59 12.98 -1.09
N PHE A 210 -2.20 12.22 -2.11
CA PHE A 210 -2.55 12.43 -3.52
C PHE A 210 -3.92 11.82 -3.85
N LEU A 211 -4.42 12.07 -5.06
CA LEU A 211 -5.56 11.40 -5.71
C LEU A 211 -6.85 11.35 -4.87
N ALA A 212 -7.18 12.40 -4.10
CA ALA A 212 -8.42 12.44 -3.33
C ALA A 212 -9.63 11.99 -4.17
N PRO A 213 -10.44 11.03 -3.68
CA PRO A 213 -11.59 10.50 -4.41
C PRO A 213 -12.66 11.57 -4.65
N GLN A 214 -13.60 11.32 -5.55
CA GLN A 214 -14.55 12.32 -6.06
C GLN A 214 -15.29 13.13 -4.98
N PRO A 215 -15.79 12.56 -3.87
CA PRO A 215 -16.45 13.37 -2.83
C PRO A 215 -15.51 14.37 -2.13
N HIS A 216 -14.19 14.15 -2.23
CA HIS A 216 -13.15 14.93 -1.56
C HIS A 216 -12.20 15.66 -2.54
N ARG A 217 -12.52 15.66 -3.85
CA ARG A 217 -11.69 16.34 -4.87
C ARG A 217 -11.34 17.78 -4.48
N GLY A 218 -10.05 18.13 -4.71
CA GLY A 218 -9.52 19.45 -4.38
C GLY A 218 -9.13 19.63 -2.91
N ARG A 219 -9.25 18.58 -2.10
CA ARG A 219 -8.73 18.52 -0.73
C ARG A 219 -7.58 17.54 -0.63
N ARG A 220 -6.77 17.62 0.43
CA ARG A 220 -5.78 16.60 0.77
C ARG A 220 -6.49 15.26 0.96
N ASN A 221 -5.97 14.19 0.34
CA ASN A 221 -6.43 12.83 0.56
C ASN A 221 -5.96 12.32 1.92
N GLU A 222 -6.61 11.30 2.45
CA GLU A 222 -6.20 10.60 3.67
C GLU A 222 -6.67 9.12 3.64
N PRO A 223 -6.02 8.22 4.40
CA PRO A 223 -6.33 6.78 4.37
C PRO A 223 -7.78 6.43 4.68
N ALA A 224 -8.50 7.26 5.45
CA ALA A 224 -9.93 7.09 5.71
C ALA A 224 -10.78 7.05 4.42
N TYR A 225 -10.32 7.69 3.35
CA TYR A 225 -11.06 7.79 2.09
C TYR A 225 -10.94 6.57 1.18
N VAL A 226 -10.20 5.54 1.58
CA VAL A 226 -10.21 4.23 0.88
C VAL A 226 -11.62 3.62 0.82
N THR A 227 -12.50 4.02 1.75
CA THR A 227 -13.93 3.67 1.75
C THR A 227 -14.63 4.06 0.44
N GLU A 228 -14.25 5.18 -0.17
CA GLU A 228 -14.85 5.65 -1.43
C GLU A 228 -14.39 4.80 -2.63
N VAL A 229 -13.15 4.31 -2.57
CA VAL A 229 -12.62 3.36 -3.57
C VAL A 229 -13.38 2.03 -3.47
N ALA A 230 -13.50 1.48 -2.26
CA ALA A 230 -14.26 0.24 -2.03
C ALA A 230 -15.71 0.36 -2.51
N ARG A 231 -16.38 1.48 -2.21
CA ARG A 231 -17.75 1.76 -2.67
C ARG A 231 -17.86 1.84 -4.18
N THR A 232 -16.90 2.51 -4.83
CA THR A 232 -16.89 2.66 -6.29
C THR A 232 -16.72 1.32 -6.99
N ILE A 233 -15.77 0.49 -6.54
CA ILE A 233 -15.55 -0.85 -7.10
C ILE A 233 -16.76 -1.74 -6.80
N GLY A 234 -17.34 -1.65 -5.60
CA GLY A 234 -18.57 -2.36 -5.25
C GLY A 234 -19.71 -2.04 -6.21
N ASN A 235 -19.95 -0.76 -6.49
CA ASN A 235 -20.96 -0.33 -7.46
C ASN A 235 -20.72 -0.90 -8.86
N VAL A 236 -19.45 -0.89 -9.33
CA VAL A 236 -19.07 -1.46 -10.64
C VAL A 236 -19.35 -2.97 -10.71
N ARG A 237 -19.16 -3.66 -9.60
CA ARG A 237 -19.31 -5.11 -9.46
C ARG A 237 -20.70 -5.57 -9.04
N ASN A 238 -21.59 -4.64 -8.70
CA ASN A 238 -22.88 -4.93 -8.03
C ASN A 238 -22.72 -5.72 -6.72
N LEU A 239 -21.68 -5.37 -5.94
CA LEU A 239 -21.36 -5.96 -4.65
C LEU A 239 -21.38 -4.88 -3.55
N PRO A 240 -21.70 -5.24 -2.29
CA PRO A 240 -21.52 -4.33 -1.16
C PRO A 240 -20.07 -3.88 -1.00
N ALA A 241 -19.85 -2.64 -0.55
CA ALA A 241 -18.51 -2.13 -0.28
C ALA A 241 -17.77 -2.97 0.78
N GLU A 242 -18.49 -3.54 1.73
CA GLU A 242 -17.99 -4.44 2.76
C GLU A 242 -17.40 -5.73 2.18
N GLU A 243 -17.96 -6.24 1.10
CA GLU A 243 -17.45 -7.43 0.41
C GLU A 243 -16.15 -7.11 -0.32
N ILE A 244 -16.09 -5.97 -1.02
CA ILE A 244 -14.84 -5.49 -1.64
C ILE A 244 -13.77 -5.30 -0.57
N ALA A 245 -14.09 -4.65 0.56
CA ALA A 245 -13.17 -4.47 1.67
C ALA A 245 -12.63 -5.81 2.18
N GLY A 246 -13.49 -6.78 2.44
CA GLY A 246 -13.11 -8.10 2.94
C GLY A 246 -12.20 -8.87 1.97
N VAL A 247 -12.58 -8.93 0.69
CA VAL A 247 -11.80 -9.64 -0.33
C VAL A 247 -10.43 -9.00 -0.54
N THR A 248 -10.36 -7.67 -0.66
CA THR A 248 -9.07 -6.97 -0.83
C THR A 248 -8.18 -7.10 0.41
N ALA A 249 -8.77 -7.13 1.60
CA ALA A 249 -8.05 -7.41 2.83
C ALA A 249 -7.43 -8.82 2.85
N GLU A 250 -8.18 -9.83 2.43
CA GLU A 250 -7.68 -11.20 2.32
C GLU A 250 -6.58 -11.32 1.26
N ASN A 251 -6.73 -10.66 0.11
CA ASN A 251 -5.73 -10.64 -0.96
C ASN A 251 -4.40 -10.07 -0.45
N PHE A 252 -4.44 -8.94 0.25
CA PHE A 252 -3.27 -8.30 0.84
C PHE A 252 -2.60 -9.23 1.86
N ARG A 253 -3.38 -9.78 2.80
CA ARG A 253 -2.85 -10.69 3.82
C ARG A 253 -2.21 -11.94 3.21
N ARG A 254 -2.83 -12.48 2.16
CA ARG A 254 -2.29 -13.64 1.44
C ARG A 254 -0.95 -13.31 0.78
N LEU A 255 -0.81 -12.16 0.12
CA LEU A 255 0.44 -11.74 -0.52
C LEU A 255 1.58 -11.62 0.49
N PHE A 256 1.32 -11.02 1.66
CA PHE A 256 2.35 -10.74 2.65
C PHE A 256 2.46 -11.78 3.78
N GLY A 257 1.65 -12.83 3.76
CA GLY A 257 1.64 -13.84 4.82
C GLY A 257 1.24 -13.30 6.20
N ILE A 258 0.39 -12.27 6.24
CA ILE A 258 -0.05 -11.63 7.49
C ILE A 258 -1.29 -12.35 8.02
N SER A 259 -1.23 -12.82 9.26
CA SER A 259 -2.37 -13.43 9.95
C SER A 259 -3.42 -12.38 10.32
N HIS A 260 -4.70 -12.77 10.35
CA HIS A 260 -5.76 -11.96 10.93
C HIS A 260 -5.44 -11.69 12.42
N SER A 261 -5.10 -10.47 12.78
CA SER A 261 -5.14 -10.09 14.20
C SER A 261 -6.62 -10.02 14.59
N ARG A 262 -7.15 -11.05 15.27
CA ARG A 262 -8.44 -10.92 15.96
C ARG A 262 -8.25 -9.81 17.00
N THR A 263 -8.81 -8.63 16.74
CA THR A 263 -9.05 -7.65 17.80
C THR A 263 -9.86 -8.38 18.87
N ARG A 264 -9.23 -8.72 19.99
CA ARG A 264 -9.97 -9.12 21.19
C ARG A 264 -10.87 -7.96 21.52
N SER A 265 -12.18 -8.09 21.25
CA SER A 265 -13.19 -7.22 21.82
C SER A 265 -12.94 -7.19 23.31
N GLY A 266 -12.73 -5.96 23.85
CA GLY A 266 -12.34 -5.73 25.21
C GLY A 266 -13.23 -6.47 26.22
N ALA A 267 -12.66 -7.41 26.92
CA ALA A 267 -13.14 -7.79 28.23
C ALA A 267 -12.74 -6.64 29.15
N VAL A 268 -13.72 -5.84 29.55
CA VAL A 268 -13.60 -4.93 30.68
C VAL A 268 -13.28 -5.79 31.90
N PRO A 269 -12.20 -5.55 32.66
CA PRO A 269 -11.99 -6.26 33.91
C PRO A 269 -13.12 -5.90 34.86
N GLU A 270 -13.88 -6.90 35.33
CA GLU A 270 -14.79 -6.71 36.47
C GLU A 270 -13.99 -6.26 37.69
N GLU A 271 -14.26 -5.03 38.13
CA GLU A 271 -13.79 -4.54 39.42
C GLU A 271 -14.40 -5.43 40.53
N HIS A 272 -13.60 -6.27 41.13
CA HIS A 272 -13.96 -6.94 42.37
C HIS A 272 -14.10 -5.87 43.47
N HIS A 273 -15.35 -5.50 43.80
CA HIS A 273 -15.68 -4.82 45.02
C HIS A 273 -15.34 -5.74 46.21
N LEU A 274 -14.24 -5.48 46.88
CA LEU A 274 -13.96 -5.99 48.20
C LEU A 274 -14.87 -5.27 49.18
N THR A 275 -15.96 -5.91 49.58
CA THR A 275 -16.73 -5.54 50.75
C THR A 275 -15.91 -5.84 52.00
N SER A 276 -15.49 -4.81 52.69
CA SER A 276 -14.89 -4.91 54.03
C SER A 276 -16.01 -5.02 55.06
N ASP A 277 -16.33 -6.25 55.48
CA ASP A 277 -17.05 -6.48 56.70
C ASP A 277 -16.12 -6.24 57.89
N ARG A 278 -16.29 -5.12 58.56
CA ARG A 278 -15.83 -4.96 59.93
C ARG A 278 -17.01 -5.20 60.84
N GLU A 279 -17.11 -6.43 61.32
CA GLU A 279 -17.81 -6.68 62.56
C GLU A 279 -16.85 -6.47 63.73
N GLY A 280 -17.30 -5.63 64.62
CA GLY A 280 -16.65 -5.38 65.91
C GLY A 280 -16.89 -6.50 66.89
N ASN A 281 -15.99 -6.60 67.87
CA ASN A 281 -16.41 -6.98 69.23
C ASN A 281 -15.38 -6.49 70.24
N LEU A 282 -15.92 -5.82 71.28
CA LEU A 282 -15.45 -5.58 72.64
C LEU A 282 -14.18 -4.71 72.80
#